data_959f78c114ce9e6521ba8756c1f47f30
#
_entry.id   959f78c114ce9e6521ba8756c1f47f30
#
_cell.length_a   1.000
_cell.length_b   1.000
_cell.length_c   1.000
_cell.angle_alpha   90.00
_cell.angle_beta   90.00
_cell.angle_gamma   90.00
#
_symmetry.space_group_name_H-M   'P 1'
#
loop_
_entity.id
_entity.type
_entity.pdbx_description
1 polymer ?
#
loop_
_entity_poly.entity_id
_entity_poly.type
_entity_poly.pdbx_seq_one_letter_code
_entity_poly.pdbx_strand_id
1 'polypeptide(L)'
;NTVNTIINAKEVKKEIEPDKDVSHYLNDFINQFKVEQNDFDYPSNGLFGYISYDSIKYFDNISISNPKEINIPDILYDAFKYVIVFNHYNNELIIFEHLYGDDNKSEIDKIKNIVLGKPVNPFSFKKSKEEQTNFSDKEFKKLVDRGINHCKLGDVFQIVLSKRFYQDFQGDEFQVYRALRSINPSPYFCLLYTSPSPRDLST
;
A
#
# COMPACT_ATOMS: atom_id res chain seq x y z
N ASN A 1 18.87 9.85 -0.99
CA ASN A 1 17.73 9.00 -1.34
C ASN A 1 18.23 7.65 -1.84
N THR A 2 17.59 6.56 -1.48
CA THR A 2 17.99 5.20 -1.87
C THR A 2 16.80 4.43 -2.45
N VAL A 3 17.08 3.56 -3.41
CA VAL A 3 16.17 2.52 -3.89
C VAL A 3 16.61 1.20 -3.28
N ASN A 4 15.70 0.51 -2.62
CA ASN A 4 15.92 -0.83 -2.09
C ASN A 4 15.16 -1.82 -2.97
N THR A 5 15.88 -2.79 -3.50
CA THR A 5 15.29 -3.90 -4.26
C THR A 5 15.51 -5.19 -3.48
N ILE A 6 14.44 -5.93 -3.22
CA ILE A 6 14.50 -7.22 -2.50
C ILE A 6 14.03 -8.32 -3.44
N ILE A 7 14.91 -9.25 -3.77
CA ILE A 7 14.60 -10.42 -4.60
C ILE A 7 15.12 -11.67 -3.88
N ASN A 8 14.25 -12.65 -3.66
CA ASN A 8 14.59 -13.90 -2.95
C ASN A 8 15.28 -13.65 -1.59
N ALA A 9 14.73 -12.72 -0.80
CA ALA A 9 15.26 -12.27 0.50
C ALA A 9 16.66 -11.63 0.44
N LYS A 10 17.20 -11.32 -0.74
CA LYS A 10 18.43 -10.54 -0.90
C LYS A 10 18.08 -9.09 -1.16
N GLU A 11 18.52 -8.22 -0.26
CA GLU A 11 18.35 -6.78 -0.38
C GLU A 11 19.53 -6.16 -1.14
N VAL A 12 19.24 -5.39 -2.16
CA VAL A 12 20.19 -4.56 -2.89
C VAL A 12 19.81 -3.10 -2.72
N LYS A 13 20.68 -2.31 -2.10
CA LYS A 13 20.51 -0.86 -1.95
C LYS A 13 21.32 -0.14 -3.01
N LYS A 14 20.65 0.78 -3.72
CA LYS A 14 21.31 1.69 -4.67
C LYS A 14 20.96 3.12 -4.28
N GLU A 15 21.93 4.02 -4.32
CA GLU A 15 21.67 5.44 -4.23
C GLU A 15 21.04 5.93 -5.53
N ILE A 16 20.09 6.86 -5.42
CA ILE A 16 19.49 7.50 -6.59
C ILE A 16 20.51 8.44 -7.20
N GLU A 17 20.93 8.16 -8.41
CA GLU A 17 21.85 8.99 -9.17
C GLU A 17 21.17 10.30 -9.56
N PRO A 18 21.88 11.45 -9.49
CA PRO A 18 21.25 12.77 -9.74
C PRO A 18 20.65 12.96 -11.15
N ASP A 19 21.13 12.20 -12.12
CA ASP A 19 20.74 12.23 -13.52
C ASP A 19 19.69 11.18 -13.91
N LYS A 20 19.28 10.33 -12.96
CA LYS A 20 18.29 9.27 -13.18
C LYS A 20 17.00 9.56 -12.45
N ASP A 21 15.93 9.55 -13.20
CA ASP A 21 14.57 9.60 -12.67
C ASP A 21 14.21 8.30 -11.94
N VAL A 22 13.35 8.38 -10.94
CA VAL A 22 12.81 7.23 -10.20
C VAL A 22 12.13 6.23 -11.13
N SER A 23 11.51 6.69 -12.20
CA SER A 23 10.90 5.84 -13.24
C SER A 23 11.91 4.87 -13.87
N HIS A 24 13.19 5.26 -13.98
CA HIS A 24 14.25 4.39 -14.48
C HIS A 24 14.42 3.15 -13.60
N TYR A 25 14.46 3.33 -12.28
CA TYR A 25 14.62 2.21 -11.34
C TYR A 25 13.39 1.29 -11.31
N LEU A 26 12.19 1.85 -11.47
CA LEU A 26 10.96 1.06 -11.58
C LEU A 26 10.96 0.23 -12.88
N ASN A 27 11.36 0.82 -13.98
CA ASN A 27 11.47 0.12 -15.26
C ASN A 27 12.55 -0.97 -15.23
N ASP A 28 13.71 -0.69 -14.61
CA ASP A 28 14.75 -1.70 -14.41
C ASP A 28 14.24 -2.89 -13.60
N PHE A 29 13.41 -2.64 -12.59
CA PHE A 29 12.79 -3.70 -11.81
C PHE A 29 11.78 -4.51 -12.65
N ILE A 30 10.88 -3.83 -13.35
CA ILE A 30 9.86 -4.46 -14.20
C ILE A 30 10.50 -5.33 -15.29
N ASN A 31 11.56 -4.83 -15.92
CA ASN A 31 12.26 -5.50 -17.02
C ASN A 31 12.99 -6.81 -16.59
N GLN A 32 13.13 -7.06 -15.28
CA GLN A 32 13.66 -8.32 -14.78
C GLN A 32 12.64 -9.47 -14.89
N PHE A 33 11.36 -9.14 -15.06
CA PHE A 33 10.29 -10.12 -15.16
C PHE A 33 9.91 -10.31 -16.63
N LYS A 34 10.08 -11.52 -17.14
CA LYS A 34 9.51 -11.96 -18.42
C LYS A 34 8.21 -12.66 -18.12
N VAL A 35 7.11 -12.08 -18.54
CA VAL A 35 5.78 -12.61 -18.29
C VAL A 35 5.22 -13.15 -19.60
N GLU A 36 4.79 -14.39 -19.61
CA GLU A 36 3.99 -14.92 -20.71
C GLU A 36 2.62 -14.23 -20.71
N GLN A 37 2.21 -13.72 -21.86
CA GLN A 37 0.87 -13.17 -22.02
C GLN A 37 -0.14 -14.30 -21.89
N ASN A 38 -1.15 -14.09 -21.07
CA ASN A 38 -2.31 -14.96 -20.98
C ASN A 38 -3.56 -14.18 -21.41
N ASP A 39 -4.54 -14.92 -21.93
CA ASP A 39 -5.80 -14.35 -22.46
C ASP A 39 -6.86 -14.15 -21.34
N PHE A 40 -6.43 -13.99 -20.10
CA PHE A 40 -7.37 -13.73 -19.01
C PHE A 40 -7.74 -12.26 -18.94
N ASP A 41 -9.04 -11.97 -18.80
CA ASP A 41 -9.58 -10.61 -18.61
C ASP A 41 -9.31 -10.02 -17.23
N TYR A 42 -8.51 -10.70 -16.39
CA TYR A 42 -8.21 -10.31 -15.02
C TYR A 42 -6.73 -9.97 -14.86
N PRO A 43 -6.39 -9.04 -13.94
CA PRO A 43 -5.00 -8.77 -13.61
C PRO A 43 -4.38 -10.00 -12.94
N SER A 44 -3.70 -10.83 -13.74
CA SER A 44 -3.03 -12.03 -13.27
C SER A 44 -1.65 -11.75 -12.68
N ASN A 45 -1.03 -10.64 -13.11
CA ASN A 45 0.30 -10.21 -12.68
C ASN A 45 0.38 -8.68 -12.62
N GLY A 46 1.46 -8.16 -12.07
CA GLY A 46 1.74 -6.74 -12.02
C GLY A 46 2.51 -6.35 -10.77
N LEU A 47 2.74 -5.06 -10.64
CA LEU A 47 3.27 -4.45 -9.43
C LEU A 47 2.12 -3.90 -8.60
N PHE A 48 2.07 -4.32 -7.36
CA PHE A 48 1.07 -3.90 -6.39
C PHE A 48 1.72 -3.01 -5.34
N GLY A 49 1.19 -1.83 -5.13
CA GLY A 49 1.83 -0.92 -4.20
C GLY A 49 1.22 0.47 -4.20
N TYR A 50 2.03 1.45 -3.83
CA TYR A 50 1.60 2.84 -3.77
C TYR A 50 2.74 3.80 -4.09
N ILE A 51 2.36 5.00 -4.49
CA ILE A 51 3.20 6.19 -4.56
C ILE A 51 2.61 7.18 -3.56
N SER A 52 3.39 7.60 -2.55
CA SER A 52 2.94 8.57 -1.56
C SER A 52 2.85 9.97 -2.17
N TYR A 53 2.11 10.87 -1.51
CA TYR A 53 2.04 12.28 -1.93
C TYR A 53 3.42 12.94 -1.95
N ASP A 54 4.26 12.66 -0.95
CA ASP A 54 5.59 13.25 -0.82
C ASP A 54 6.57 12.81 -1.92
N SER A 55 6.19 11.81 -2.71
CA SER A 55 6.98 11.35 -3.87
C SER A 55 7.02 12.37 -5.00
N ILE A 56 6.16 13.39 -4.98
CA ILE A 56 6.16 14.46 -6.00
C ILE A 56 7.54 15.11 -6.16
N LYS A 57 8.34 15.18 -5.10
CA LYS A 57 9.72 15.68 -5.11
C LYS A 57 10.68 14.91 -6.05
N TYR A 58 10.30 13.69 -6.47
CA TYR A 58 11.07 12.89 -7.42
C TYR A 58 10.67 13.12 -8.88
N PHE A 59 9.54 13.79 -9.12
CA PHE A 59 8.97 14.00 -10.43
C PHE A 59 8.88 15.48 -10.81
N ASP A 60 8.96 16.37 -9.81
CA ASP A 60 8.85 17.82 -10.03
C ASP A 60 9.80 18.56 -9.07
N ASN A 61 10.15 19.79 -9.41
CA ASN A 61 11.04 20.65 -8.63
C ASN A 61 10.28 21.28 -7.45
N ILE A 62 9.80 20.44 -6.54
CA ILE A 62 9.05 20.83 -5.34
C ILE A 62 9.81 20.40 -4.10
N SER A 63 10.05 21.34 -3.19
CA SER A 63 10.62 21.06 -1.86
C SER A 63 9.52 20.81 -0.85
N ILE A 64 9.54 19.65 -0.20
CA ILE A 64 8.68 19.33 0.93
C ILE A 64 9.49 19.54 2.20
N SER A 65 9.14 20.59 2.97
CA SER A 65 9.83 20.97 4.19
C SER A 65 9.19 20.41 5.46
N ASN A 66 7.99 19.84 5.35
CA ASN A 66 7.29 19.28 6.51
C ASN A 66 8.00 18.05 7.05
N PRO A 67 8.09 17.88 8.37
CA PRO A 67 8.69 16.68 8.96
C PRO A 67 7.88 15.44 8.61
N LYS A 68 8.57 14.36 8.28
CA LYS A 68 7.95 13.06 8.01
C LYS A 68 7.56 12.40 9.34
N GLU A 69 6.28 12.42 9.67
CA GLU A 69 5.78 11.87 10.95
C GLU A 69 5.58 10.34 10.89
N ILE A 70 5.32 9.79 9.70
CA ILE A 70 5.09 8.36 9.50
C ILE A 70 6.27 7.80 8.70
N ASN A 71 6.96 6.83 9.27
CA ASN A 71 8.12 6.21 8.61
C ASN A 71 7.68 5.09 7.66
N ILE A 72 7.14 5.47 6.51
CA ILE A 72 6.82 4.57 5.39
C ILE A 72 7.67 4.94 4.17
N PRO A 73 7.96 4.01 3.27
CA PRO A 73 8.59 4.32 1.98
C PRO A 73 7.78 5.36 1.21
N ASP A 74 8.45 6.22 0.45
CA ASP A 74 7.75 7.17 -0.42
C ASP A 74 7.10 6.44 -1.61
N ILE A 75 7.74 5.39 -2.09
CA ILE A 75 7.25 4.51 -3.15
C ILE A 75 7.49 3.06 -2.70
N LEU A 76 6.46 2.24 -2.78
CA LEU A 76 6.55 0.81 -2.49
C LEU A 76 5.80 0.04 -3.57
N TYR A 77 6.46 -0.93 -4.19
CA TYR A 77 5.86 -1.87 -5.12
C TYR A 77 6.37 -3.28 -4.87
N ASP A 78 5.46 -4.22 -4.87
CA ASP A 78 5.70 -5.65 -4.71
C ASP A 78 5.18 -6.43 -5.92
N ALA A 79 5.91 -7.47 -6.31
CA ALA A 79 5.45 -8.51 -7.22
C ALA A 79 5.18 -9.78 -6.41
N PHE A 80 3.98 -10.32 -6.51
CA PHE A 80 3.57 -11.47 -5.71
C PHE A 80 3.69 -12.79 -6.48
N LYS A 81 4.17 -13.83 -5.78
CA LYS A 81 4.19 -15.20 -6.32
C LYS A 81 2.77 -15.73 -6.57
N TYR A 82 1.84 -15.39 -5.69
CA TYR A 82 0.44 -15.81 -5.82
C TYR A 82 -0.46 -14.60 -5.91
N VAL A 83 -1.34 -14.61 -6.90
CA VAL A 83 -2.40 -13.60 -7.04
C VAL A 83 -3.75 -14.32 -7.00
N ILE A 84 -4.59 -13.93 -6.05
CA ILE A 84 -5.93 -14.50 -5.89
C ILE A 84 -6.94 -13.45 -6.32
N VAL A 85 -7.71 -13.76 -7.34
CA VAL A 85 -8.76 -12.88 -7.87
C VAL A 85 -10.12 -13.45 -7.52
N PHE A 86 -10.96 -12.63 -6.92
CA PHE A 86 -12.35 -12.95 -6.68
C PHE A 86 -13.26 -12.12 -7.61
N ASN A 87 -13.86 -12.80 -8.59
CA ASN A 87 -14.81 -12.18 -9.49
C ASN A 87 -16.22 -12.24 -8.88
N HIS A 88 -16.69 -11.13 -8.35
CA HIS A 88 -18.01 -11.04 -7.72
C HIS A 88 -19.17 -11.16 -8.73
N TYR A 89 -18.91 -10.91 -10.01
CA TYR A 89 -19.96 -11.00 -11.03
C TYR A 89 -20.35 -12.45 -11.31
N ASN A 90 -19.33 -13.32 -11.47
CA ASN A 90 -19.54 -14.75 -11.76
C ASN A 90 -19.43 -15.62 -10.51
N ASN A 91 -19.09 -15.06 -9.34
CA ASN A 91 -18.74 -15.81 -8.12
C ASN A 91 -17.60 -16.82 -8.34
N GLU A 92 -16.61 -16.41 -9.10
CA GLU A 92 -15.42 -17.21 -9.40
C GLU A 92 -14.26 -16.79 -8.53
N LEU A 93 -13.49 -17.77 -8.07
CA LEU A 93 -12.21 -17.56 -7.41
C LEU A 93 -11.11 -18.15 -8.29
N ILE A 94 -10.17 -17.31 -8.71
CA ILE A 94 -9.07 -17.67 -9.58
C ILE A 94 -7.77 -17.48 -8.83
N ILE A 95 -6.88 -18.47 -8.90
CA ILE A 95 -5.57 -18.43 -8.27
C ILE A 95 -4.51 -18.52 -9.35
N PHE A 96 -3.67 -17.49 -9.44
CA PHE A 96 -2.51 -17.46 -10.31
C PHE A 96 -1.26 -17.74 -9.48
N GLU A 97 -0.35 -18.55 -10.01
CA GLU A 97 0.97 -18.77 -9.44
C GLU A 97 2.03 -18.35 -10.46
N HIS A 98 2.94 -17.47 -10.05
CA HIS A 98 4.10 -17.10 -10.84
C HIS A 98 5.27 -18.01 -10.48
N LEU A 99 5.77 -18.75 -11.45
CA LEU A 99 6.92 -19.62 -11.30
C LEU A 99 8.18 -18.81 -11.66
N TYR A 100 9.07 -18.63 -10.70
CA TYR A 100 10.31 -17.88 -10.86
C TYR A 100 11.50 -18.80 -10.91
N GLY A 101 12.38 -18.61 -11.90
CA GLY A 101 13.62 -19.36 -12.06
C GLY A 101 13.43 -20.80 -12.56
N ASP A 102 14.47 -21.63 -12.38
CA ASP A 102 14.52 -23.00 -12.91
C ASP A 102 13.75 -24.02 -12.07
N ASP A 103 13.37 -23.69 -10.84
CA ASP A 103 12.67 -24.59 -9.92
C ASP A 103 11.14 -24.44 -10.11
N ASN A 104 10.65 -25.04 -11.20
CA ASN A 104 9.26 -24.94 -11.67
C ASN A 104 8.28 -25.84 -10.88
N LYS A 105 8.49 -26.06 -9.59
CA LYS A 105 7.53 -26.82 -8.77
C LYS A 105 6.37 -25.93 -8.38
N SER A 106 5.20 -26.23 -8.93
CA SER A 106 3.96 -25.56 -8.53
C SER A 106 3.55 -25.96 -7.11
N GLU A 107 3.16 -24.98 -6.32
CA GLU A 107 2.56 -25.13 -5.01
C GLU A 107 1.08 -24.70 -4.98
N ILE A 108 0.46 -24.56 -6.15
CA ILE A 108 -0.91 -24.06 -6.28
C ILE A 108 -1.93 -24.89 -5.49
N ASP A 109 -1.74 -26.21 -5.42
CA ASP A 109 -2.61 -27.10 -4.64
C ASP A 109 -2.54 -26.83 -3.15
N LYS A 110 -1.36 -26.44 -2.63
CA LYS A 110 -1.20 -26.05 -1.24
C LYS A 110 -2.00 -24.76 -0.94
N ILE A 111 -1.90 -23.76 -1.81
CA ILE A 111 -2.65 -22.51 -1.69
C ILE A 111 -4.15 -22.77 -1.81
N LYS A 112 -4.57 -23.58 -2.76
CA LYS A 112 -5.96 -24.00 -2.93
C LYS A 112 -6.51 -24.66 -1.66
N ASN A 113 -5.74 -25.57 -1.05
CA ASN A 113 -6.15 -26.23 0.18
C ASN A 113 -6.26 -25.27 1.37
N ILE A 114 -5.40 -24.24 1.44
CA ILE A 114 -5.50 -23.19 2.47
C ILE A 114 -6.76 -22.37 2.26
N VAL A 115 -7.03 -21.94 1.03
CA VAL A 115 -8.19 -21.09 0.67
C VAL A 115 -9.52 -21.83 0.88
N LEU A 116 -9.59 -23.12 0.52
CA LEU A 116 -10.78 -23.95 0.66
C LEU A 116 -10.87 -24.64 2.04
N GLY A 117 -9.85 -24.48 2.88
CA GLY A 117 -9.75 -25.10 4.20
C GLY A 117 -10.75 -24.54 5.21
N LYS A 118 -10.58 -24.95 6.45
CA LYS A 118 -11.45 -24.48 7.54
C LYS A 118 -11.32 -22.97 7.71
N PRO A 119 -12.45 -22.25 7.92
CA PRO A 119 -12.40 -20.81 8.16
C PRO A 119 -11.55 -20.53 9.40
N VAL A 120 -10.62 -19.60 9.27
CA VAL A 120 -9.85 -19.07 10.40
C VAL A 120 -10.79 -18.15 11.18
N ASN A 121 -10.90 -18.36 12.48
CA ASN A 121 -11.64 -17.46 13.34
C ASN A 121 -11.01 -16.07 13.28
N PRO A 122 -11.79 -15.01 13.04
CA PRO A 122 -11.25 -13.66 13.05
C PRO A 122 -10.71 -13.34 14.45
N PHE A 123 -9.49 -12.78 14.48
CA PHE A 123 -8.93 -12.29 15.73
C PHE A 123 -9.78 -11.12 16.26
N SER A 124 -9.82 -10.98 17.58
CA SER A 124 -10.55 -9.86 18.20
C SER A 124 -9.85 -8.54 17.89
N PHE A 125 -10.64 -7.49 17.77
CA PHE A 125 -10.16 -6.12 17.66
C PHE A 125 -10.74 -5.29 18.82
N LYS A 126 -9.89 -4.55 19.52
CA LYS A 126 -10.30 -3.65 20.61
C LYS A 126 -9.50 -2.35 20.58
N LYS A 127 -10.19 -1.23 20.78
CA LYS A 127 -9.54 0.03 21.13
C LYS A 127 -8.81 -0.14 22.47
N SER A 128 -7.57 0.33 22.58
CA SER A 128 -6.78 0.17 23.79
C SER A 128 -6.62 1.43 24.62
N LYS A 129 -6.71 2.60 23.99
CA LYS A 129 -6.60 3.92 24.64
C LYS A 129 -7.62 4.90 24.08
N GLU A 130 -7.70 6.09 24.68
CA GLU A 130 -8.48 7.18 24.12
C GLU A 130 -7.86 7.69 22.83
N GLU A 131 -8.72 8.16 21.93
CA GLU A 131 -8.32 8.77 20.68
C GLU A 131 -7.56 10.07 20.91
N GLN A 132 -6.46 10.25 20.19
CA GLN A 132 -5.65 11.47 20.21
C GLN A 132 -5.74 12.16 18.85
N THR A 133 -5.52 13.47 18.85
CA THR A 133 -5.54 14.27 17.64
C THR A 133 -4.38 15.26 17.62
N ASN A 134 -3.92 15.63 16.42
CA ASN A 134 -2.87 16.63 16.25
C ASN A 134 -3.37 18.09 16.44
N PHE A 135 -4.69 18.32 16.36
CA PHE A 135 -5.32 19.62 16.59
C PHE A 135 -6.59 19.43 17.40
N SER A 136 -6.84 20.34 18.35
CA SER A 136 -8.16 20.46 18.96
C SER A 136 -9.19 20.94 17.92
N ASP A 137 -10.47 20.70 18.16
CA ASP A 137 -11.54 21.16 17.26
C ASP A 137 -11.53 22.69 17.08
N LYS A 138 -11.19 23.42 18.13
CA LYS A 138 -11.10 24.90 18.10
C LYS A 138 -9.95 25.37 17.19
N GLU A 139 -8.80 24.71 17.25
CA GLU A 139 -7.65 25.03 16.39
C GLU A 139 -7.95 24.67 14.94
N PHE A 140 -8.55 23.51 14.70
CA PHE A 140 -8.89 23.10 13.35
C PHE A 140 -9.92 24.03 12.69
N LYS A 141 -10.93 24.49 13.44
CA LYS A 141 -11.88 25.50 12.94
C LYS A 141 -11.19 26.80 12.53
N LYS A 142 -10.21 27.27 13.32
CA LYS A 142 -9.42 28.45 12.94
C LYS A 142 -8.62 28.25 11.65
N LEU A 143 -8.08 27.03 11.42
CA LEU A 143 -7.40 26.72 10.17
C LEU A 143 -8.37 26.73 8.97
N VAL A 144 -9.59 26.25 9.17
CA VAL A 144 -10.65 26.31 8.15
C VAL A 144 -10.98 27.77 7.79
N ASP A 145 -11.17 28.64 8.79
CA ASP A 145 -11.44 30.06 8.57
C ASP A 145 -10.30 30.74 7.79
N ARG A 146 -9.05 30.43 8.11
CA ARG A 146 -7.89 30.91 7.34
C ARG A 146 -7.92 30.40 5.90
N GLY A 147 -8.21 29.11 5.70
CA GLY A 147 -8.33 28.52 4.35
C GLY A 147 -9.39 29.22 3.51
N ILE A 148 -10.57 29.47 4.10
CA ILE A 148 -11.65 30.23 3.45
C ILE A 148 -11.18 31.63 3.03
N ASN A 149 -10.41 32.31 3.87
CA ASN A 149 -9.89 33.64 3.56
C ASN A 149 -8.91 33.59 2.37
N HIS A 150 -8.00 32.62 2.30
CA HIS A 150 -7.08 32.46 1.18
C HIS A 150 -7.82 32.17 -0.13
N CYS A 151 -8.88 31.36 -0.09
CA CYS A 151 -9.74 31.16 -1.26
C CYS A 151 -10.45 32.45 -1.72
N LYS A 152 -10.94 33.28 -0.75
CA LYS A 152 -11.60 34.57 -1.06
C LYS A 152 -10.63 35.60 -1.64
N LEU A 153 -9.37 35.58 -1.21
CA LEU A 153 -8.32 36.48 -1.74
C LEU A 153 -7.80 36.03 -3.11
N GLY A 154 -8.12 34.83 -3.54
CA GLY A 154 -7.62 34.26 -4.78
C GLY A 154 -6.21 33.68 -4.69
N ASP A 155 -5.66 33.52 -3.49
CA ASP A 155 -4.34 32.90 -3.30
C ASP A 155 -4.32 31.43 -3.68
N VAL A 156 -5.46 30.74 -3.51
CA VAL A 156 -5.67 29.34 -3.87
C VAL A 156 -7.05 29.15 -4.48
N PHE A 157 -7.15 28.26 -5.45
CA PHE A 157 -8.43 27.88 -6.03
C PHE A 157 -9.17 26.85 -5.16
N GLN A 158 -8.42 25.91 -4.61
CA GLN A 158 -8.92 24.89 -3.70
C GLN A 158 -7.84 24.57 -2.65
N ILE A 159 -8.28 24.32 -1.44
CA ILE A 159 -7.39 23.87 -0.35
C ILE A 159 -8.04 22.71 0.39
N VAL A 160 -7.26 21.67 0.69
CA VAL A 160 -7.69 20.52 1.49
C VAL A 160 -6.95 20.57 2.83
N LEU A 161 -7.72 20.78 3.89
CA LEU A 161 -7.22 20.79 5.26
C LEU A 161 -7.50 19.43 5.90
N SER A 162 -6.53 18.88 6.62
CA SER A 162 -6.67 17.60 7.29
C SER A 162 -6.43 17.69 8.79
N LYS A 163 -7.16 16.88 9.53
CA LYS A 163 -6.95 16.63 10.96
C LYS A 163 -6.61 15.15 11.11
N ARG A 164 -5.55 14.86 11.85
CA ARG A 164 -5.11 13.48 12.08
C ARG A 164 -5.63 12.97 13.40
N PHE A 165 -6.14 11.76 13.39
CA PHE A 165 -6.58 11.02 14.57
C PHE A 165 -5.66 9.82 14.78
N TYR A 166 -5.29 9.58 16.03
CA TYR A 166 -4.48 8.46 16.46
C TYR A 166 -5.29 7.60 17.40
N GLN A 167 -5.36 6.31 17.09
CA GLN A 167 -6.06 5.35 17.93
C GLN A 167 -5.24 4.09 18.11
N ASP A 168 -4.76 3.87 19.31
CA ASP A 168 -4.14 2.60 19.66
C ASP A 168 -5.18 1.50 19.67
N PHE A 169 -4.80 0.33 19.18
CA PHE A 169 -5.66 -0.84 19.18
C PHE A 169 -4.86 -2.13 19.52
N GLN A 170 -5.59 -3.18 19.88
CA GLN A 170 -5.07 -4.52 20.06
C GLN A 170 -5.90 -5.46 19.19
N GLY A 171 -5.23 -6.38 18.51
CA GLY A 171 -5.88 -7.40 17.68
C GLY A 171 -5.47 -7.30 16.22
N ASP A 172 -6.38 -7.70 15.34
CA ASP A 172 -6.13 -7.87 13.92
C ASP A 172 -6.55 -6.62 13.13
N GLU A 173 -5.60 -5.96 12.50
CA GLU A 173 -5.80 -4.80 11.63
C GLU A 173 -6.69 -5.08 10.43
N PHE A 174 -6.77 -6.33 9.98
CA PHE A 174 -7.68 -6.73 8.91
C PHE A 174 -9.14 -6.47 9.24
N GLN A 175 -9.50 -6.46 10.54
CA GLN A 175 -10.86 -6.11 10.98
C GLN A 175 -11.17 -4.63 10.69
N VAL A 176 -10.19 -3.74 10.80
CA VAL A 176 -10.34 -2.32 10.43
C VAL A 176 -10.59 -2.19 8.93
N TYR A 177 -9.81 -2.91 8.12
CA TYR A 177 -10.02 -2.96 6.67
C TYR A 177 -11.43 -3.42 6.32
N ARG A 178 -11.91 -4.51 6.93
CA ARG A 178 -13.25 -5.05 6.69
C ARG A 178 -14.36 -4.06 7.06
N ALA A 179 -14.21 -3.39 8.20
CA ALA A 179 -15.16 -2.38 8.66
C ALA A 179 -15.18 -1.17 7.69
N LEU A 180 -14.03 -0.64 7.33
CA LEU A 180 -13.93 0.49 6.40
C LEU A 180 -14.50 0.14 5.02
N ARG A 181 -14.21 -1.05 4.51
CA ARG A 181 -14.76 -1.53 3.24
C ARG A 181 -16.29 -1.57 3.25
N SER A 182 -16.91 -1.89 4.38
CA SER A 182 -18.38 -1.94 4.49
C SER A 182 -19.01 -0.55 4.60
N ILE A 183 -18.30 0.43 5.17
CA ILE A 183 -18.81 1.80 5.39
C ILE A 183 -18.58 2.68 4.17
N ASN A 184 -17.39 2.61 3.57
CA ASN A 184 -17.00 3.46 2.45
C ASN A 184 -16.21 2.65 1.41
N PRO A 185 -16.89 1.84 0.59
CA PRO A 185 -16.22 1.04 -0.42
C PRO A 185 -15.59 1.93 -1.50
N SER A 186 -14.33 1.65 -1.83
CA SER A 186 -13.59 2.31 -2.90
C SER A 186 -13.01 1.25 -3.84
N PRO A 187 -12.96 1.50 -5.16
CA PRO A 187 -12.39 0.56 -6.13
C PRO A 187 -10.92 0.22 -5.86
N TYR A 188 -10.18 1.18 -5.27
CA TYR A 188 -8.75 1.05 -4.97
C TYR A 188 -8.47 0.95 -3.47
N PHE A 189 -9.44 0.43 -2.70
CA PHE A 189 -9.27 0.24 -1.27
C PHE A 189 -8.35 -0.96 -1.02
N CYS A 190 -7.15 -0.69 -0.49
CA CYS A 190 -6.10 -1.69 -0.34
C CYS A 190 -5.56 -1.74 1.09
N LEU A 191 -5.23 -2.94 1.57
CA LEU A 191 -4.44 -3.18 2.77
C LEU A 191 -3.07 -3.69 2.35
N LEU A 192 -2.03 -2.90 2.61
CA LEU A 192 -0.64 -3.25 2.30
C LEU A 192 0.16 -3.42 3.59
N TYR A 193 0.90 -4.49 3.67
CA TYR A 193 1.89 -4.70 4.72
C TYR A 193 3.24 -4.16 4.26
N THR A 194 3.72 -3.08 4.91
CA THR A 194 4.95 -2.37 4.53
C THR A 194 6.21 -2.92 5.20
N SER A 195 6.05 -3.90 6.08
CA SER A 195 7.14 -4.60 6.76
C SER A 195 6.72 -6.03 7.06
N PRO A 196 7.65 -6.99 7.08
CA PRO A 196 7.33 -8.32 7.58
C PRO A 196 6.80 -8.17 9.01
N SER A 197 5.64 -8.74 9.26
CA SER A 197 5.06 -8.78 10.60
C SER A 197 6.02 -9.52 11.54
N PRO A 198 6.13 -9.12 12.81
CA PRO A 198 6.85 -9.92 13.80
C PRO A 198 6.39 -11.38 13.87
N ARG A 199 5.19 -11.69 13.36
CA ARG A 199 4.67 -13.05 13.21
C ARG A 199 5.37 -13.85 12.10
N ASP A 200 5.89 -13.16 11.08
CA ASP A 200 6.59 -13.78 9.94
C ASP A 200 8.04 -14.15 10.29
N LEU A 201 8.55 -13.65 11.42
CA LEU A 201 9.91 -13.91 11.91
C LEU A 201 9.96 -15.06 12.94
N SER A 202 8.84 -15.70 13.24
CA SER A 202 8.70 -16.75 14.27
C SER A 202 8.48 -18.16 13.69
N THR A 203 9.18 -18.48 12.60
CA THR A 203 9.29 -19.86 12.08
C THR A 203 10.69 -20.39 12.21
#